data_28117e36d850df17f2023f52b4cecf49
#
_entry.id   28117e36d850df17f2023f52b4cecf49
#
_cell.length_a   1.000
_cell.length_b   1.000
_cell.length_c   1.000
_cell.angle_alpha   90.00
_cell.angle_beta   90.00
_cell.angle_gamma   90.00
#
_symmetry.space_group_name_H-M   'P 1'
#
loop_
_entity.id
_entity.type
_entity.pdbx_description
1 polymer ?
#
loop_
_entity_poly.entity_id
_entity_poly.type
_entity_poly.pdbx_seq_one_letter_code
_entity_poly.pdbx_strand_id
1 'polypeptide(L)'
;SLAAVYALYQRLPGDTYLFNGDSDVVYYRTVAEAIEQTYPESPYLQSLMGEIARMDARISLSSQITEAGYPDLELSDIYGKKVRLSSLAGKVVLLDFWSAELGNSNTLNAELKEVYKKYADAPVAFEVYQVAIDTSKPLWISAVQEQQLPWVSVSDLRGRASSSLGLYNVQKLPANFLIDKEGNIVGKDIYGKSLE
;
A
#
# COMPACT_ATOMS: atom_id res chain seq x y z
N SER A 1 21.59 19.35 -20.58
CA SER A 1 22.49 18.38 -21.22
C SER A 1 21.90 16.97 -21.15
N LEU A 2 21.91 16.22 -22.26
CA LEU A 2 21.44 14.82 -22.29
C LEU A 2 22.19 13.94 -21.30
N ALA A 3 23.43 14.26 -20.91
CA ALA A 3 24.17 13.56 -19.88
C ALA A 3 23.46 13.57 -18.50
N ALA A 4 22.66 14.61 -18.22
CA ALA A 4 21.89 14.67 -16.97
C ALA A 4 20.77 13.62 -16.92
N VAL A 5 20.23 13.20 -18.07
CA VAL A 5 19.25 12.10 -18.14
C VAL A 5 19.88 10.80 -17.67
N TYR A 6 21.10 10.50 -18.14
CA TYR A 6 21.81 9.30 -17.71
C TYR A 6 22.11 9.30 -16.20
N ALA A 7 22.36 10.49 -15.62
CA ALA A 7 22.57 10.60 -14.17
C ALA A 7 21.33 10.21 -13.38
N LEU A 8 20.12 10.59 -13.84
CA LEU A 8 18.87 10.26 -13.17
C LEU A 8 18.58 8.74 -13.14
N TYR A 9 19.03 8.02 -14.18
CA TYR A 9 18.79 6.58 -14.31
C TYR A 9 19.96 5.70 -13.82
N GLN A 10 20.89 6.28 -13.01
CA GLN A 10 21.95 5.50 -12.39
C GLN A 10 21.38 4.50 -11.37
N ARG A 11 21.95 3.30 -11.34
CA ARG A 11 21.56 2.23 -10.44
C ARG A 11 22.70 1.93 -9.46
N LEU A 12 22.30 1.63 -8.24
CA LEU A 12 23.16 1.10 -7.21
C LEU A 12 23.31 -0.43 -7.33
N PRO A 13 24.36 -1.05 -6.73
CA PRO A 13 24.42 -2.50 -6.59
C PRO A 13 23.11 -3.04 -5.96
N GLY A 14 22.48 -4.02 -6.59
CA GLY A 14 21.16 -4.53 -6.16
C GLY A 14 19.99 -4.02 -7.01
N ASP A 15 20.28 -3.38 -8.16
CA ASP A 15 19.31 -2.94 -9.18
C ASP A 15 18.31 -1.85 -8.73
N THR A 16 18.71 -1.06 -7.72
CA THR A 16 17.91 0.06 -7.21
C THR A 16 18.36 1.36 -7.86
N TYR A 17 17.43 2.19 -8.35
CA TYR A 17 17.76 3.53 -8.87
C TYR A 17 18.27 4.43 -7.74
N LEU A 18 19.31 5.24 -8.07
CA LEU A 18 19.88 6.21 -7.13
C LEU A 18 18.85 7.29 -6.74
N PHE A 19 18.04 7.72 -7.72
CA PHE A 19 16.99 8.72 -7.56
C PHE A 19 15.61 8.04 -7.66
N ASN A 20 15.06 7.57 -6.55
CA ASN A 20 13.77 6.90 -6.49
C ASN A 20 12.86 7.38 -5.34
N GLY A 21 13.34 8.33 -4.54
CA GLY A 21 12.59 8.95 -3.45
C GLY A 21 11.61 10.02 -3.95
N ASP A 22 10.60 10.33 -3.16
CA ASP A 22 9.61 11.36 -3.50
C ASP A 22 10.23 12.76 -3.62
N SER A 23 11.25 13.06 -2.80
CA SER A 23 12.02 14.31 -2.88
C SER A 23 12.84 14.45 -4.16
N ASP A 24 13.11 13.35 -4.85
CA ASP A 24 13.96 13.35 -6.04
C ASP A 24 13.26 13.89 -7.29
N VAL A 25 11.93 14.05 -7.26
CA VAL A 25 11.14 14.65 -8.35
C VAL A 25 11.69 16.01 -8.78
N VAL A 26 12.31 16.76 -7.88
CA VAL A 26 12.94 18.07 -8.18
C VAL A 26 14.04 17.93 -9.22
N TYR A 27 14.86 16.88 -9.13
CA TYR A 27 15.94 16.62 -10.10
C TYR A 27 15.38 16.25 -11.48
N TYR A 28 14.32 15.43 -11.51
CA TYR A 28 13.62 15.06 -12.76
C TYR A 28 13.03 16.29 -13.45
N ARG A 29 12.38 17.20 -12.69
CA ARG A 29 11.83 18.47 -13.21
C ARG A 29 12.94 19.36 -13.78
N THR A 30 14.01 19.56 -13.02
CA THR A 30 15.16 20.39 -13.47
C THR A 30 15.75 19.89 -14.77
N VAL A 31 15.90 18.57 -14.92
CA VAL A 31 16.43 17.97 -16.16
C VAL A 31 15.42 18.07 -17.30
N ALA A 32 14.12 17.86 -17.05
CA ALA A 32 13.06 17.99 -18.04
C ALA A 32 12.98 19.43 -18.59
N GLU A 33 12.97 20.44 -17.73
CA GLU A 33 12.98 21.87 -18.12
C GLU A 33 14.19 22.22 -18.96
N ALA A 34 15.39 21.78 -18.59
CA ALA A 34 16.60 22.02 -19.36
C ALA A 34 16.60 21.34 -20.74
N ILE A 35 15.95 20.18 -20.86
CA ILE A 35 15.77 19.48 -22.14
C ILE A 35 14.72 20.17 -22.98
N GLU A 36 13.59 20.53 -22.41
CA GLU A 36 12.52 21.25 -23.11
C GLU A 36 13.01 22.53 -23.76
N GLN A 37 13.86 23.31 -23.06
CA GLN A 37 14.46 24.55 -23.60
C GLN A 37 15.45 24.30 -24.72
N THR A 38 16.17 23.17 -24.72
CA THR A 38 17.28 22.96 -25.66
C THR A 38 16.94 21.95 -26.76
N TYR A 39 16.09 20.96 -26.45
CA TYR A 39 15.72 19.83 -27.30
C TYR A 39 14.24 19.45 -27.11
N PRO A 40 13.27 20.32 -27.50
CA PRO A 40 11.84 20.12 -27.23
C PRO A 40 11.27 18.84 -27.88
N GLU A 41 11.85 18.42 -29.01
CA GLU A 41 11.43 17.18 -29.70
C GLU A 41 12.12 15.90 -29.18
N SER A 42 12.87 16.00 -28.08
CA SER A 42 13.61 14.86 -27.55
C SER A 42 12.66 13.76 -27.00
N PRO A 43 12.83 12.49 -27.40
CA PRO A 43 12.05 11.38 -26.86
C PRO A 43 12.26 11.20 -25.34
N TYR A 44 13.40 11.65 -24.82
CA TYR A 44 13.68 11.64 -23.38
C TYR A 44 12.77 12.57 -22.58
N LEU A 45 12.31 13.67 -23.21
CA LEU A 45 11.38 14.61 -22.56
C LEU A 45 10.06 13.91 -22.20
N GLN A 46 9.47 13.16 -23.12
CA GLN A 46 8.23 12.42 -22.88
C GLN A 46 8.39 11.38 -21.77
N SER A 47 9.53 10.67 -21.75
CA SER A 47 9.83 9.70 -20.70
C SER A 47 9.96 10.35 -19.33
N LEU A 48 10.67 11.49 -19.25
CA LEU A 48 10.84 12.26 -18.01
C LEU A 48 9.52 12.82 -17.51
N MET A 49 8.68 13.37 -18.38
CA MET A 49 7.36 13.88 -18.01
C MET A 49 6.45 12.76 -17.48
N GLY A 50 6.55 11.56 -18.07
CA GLY A 50 5.83 10.38 -17.59
C GLY A 50 6.29 9.93 -16.19
N GLU A 51 7.61 9.98 -15.89
CA GLU A 51 8.15 9.70 -14.56
C GLU A 51 7.71 10.76 -13.54
N ILE A 52 7.83 12.05 -13.90
CA ILE A 52 7.39 13.16 -13.05
C ILE A 52 5.91 13.00 -12.70
N ALA A 53 5.05 12.71 -13.68
CA ALA A 53 3.63 12.51 -13.44
C ALA A 53 3.36 11.32 -12.48
N ARG A 54 4.13 10.23 -12.57
CA ARG A 54 4.05 9.10 -11.64
C ARG A 54 4.51 9.48 -10.24
N MET A 55 5.62 10.21 -10.11
CA MET A 55 6.14 10.69 -8.83
C MET A 55 5.16 11.69 -8.20
N ASP A 56 4.60 12.63 -8.96
CA ASP A 56 3.62 13.60 -8.48
C ASP A 56 2.32 12.92 -8.03
N ALA A 57 1.84 11.92 -8.75
CA ALA A 57 0.69 11.12 -8.33
C ALA A 57 0.97 10.41 -7.00
N ARG A 58 2.18 9.86 -6.83
CA ARG A 58 2.61 9.22 -5.58
C ARG A 58 2.71 10.23 -4.43
N ILE A 59 3.32 11.40 -4.67
CA ILE A 59 3.42 12.50 -3.69
C ILE A 59 2.02 13.01 -3.33
N SER A 60 1.14 13.21 -4.31
CA SER A 60 -0.25 13.64 -4.08
C SER A 60 -1.02 12.62 -3.26
N LEU A 61 -0.82 11.32 -3.51
CA LEU A 61 -1.42 10.25 -2.72
C LEU A 61 -0.84 10.21 -1.30
N SER A 62 0.47 10.45 -1.13
CA SER A 62 1.10 10.51 0.19
C SER A 62 0.77 11.80 0.95
N SER A 63 0.48 12.91 0.25
CA SER A 63 0.02 14.16 0.87
C SER A 63 -1.47 14.15 1.23
N GLN A 64 -2.24 13.18 0.72
CA GLN A 64 -3.55 12.79 1.28
C GLN A 64 -3.40 11.94 2.56
N ILE A 65 -2.21 11.99 3.21
CA ILE A 65 -2.07 11.57 4.60
C ILE A 65 -3.07 12.45 5.37
N THR A 66 -4.14 11.81 5.80
CA THR A 66 -5.15 12.40 6.67
C THR A 66 -4.48 12.91 7.95
N GLU A 67 -5.15 13.77 8.71
CA GLU A 67 -4.73 14.13 10.09
C GLU A 67 -4.36 12.91 10.95
N ALA A 68 -4.71 11.71 10.51
CA ALA A 68 -4.46 10.42 11.14
C ALA A 68 -3.05 9.81 10.91
N GLY A 69 -2.11 10.46 10.19
CA GLY A 69 -0.73 9.97 10.06
C GLY A 69 -0.52 8.72 9.18
N TYR A 70 -1.55 8.20 8.49
CA TYR A 70 -1.47 7.09 7.54
C TYR A 70 -2.27 7.40 6.26
N PRO A 71 -1.89 6.86 5.09
CA PRO A 71 -2.67 6.99 3.87
C PRO A 71 -4.04 6.31 4.01
N ASP A 72 -5.13 7.05 3.77
CA ASP A 72 -6.47 6.44 3.81
C ASP A 72 -6.70 5.54 2.58
N LEU A 73 -7.46 4.48 2.78
CA LEU A 73 -7.90 3.55 1.73
C LEU A 73 -9.43 3.54 1.67
N GLU A 74 -9.98 3.57 0.46
CA GLU A 74 -11.41 3.34 0.24
C GLU A 74 -11.56 2.21 -0.78
N LEU A 75 -11.90 1.02 -0.31
CA LEU A 75 -12.03 -0.18 -1.11
C LEU A 75 -13.41 -0.82 -0.91
N SER A 76 -13.81 -1.71 -1.83
CA SER A 76 -15.09 -2.40 -1.73
C SER A 76 -14.97 -3.68 -0.90
N ASP A 77 -15.93 -3.91 0.00
CA ASP A 77 -16.07 -5.18 0.70
C ASP A 77 -16.65 -6.29 -0.22
N ILE A 78 -16.82 -7.49 0.31
CA ILE A 78 -17.34 -8.65 -0.42
C ILE A 78 -18.76 -8.42 -0.98
N TYR A 79 -19.52 -7.49 -0.41
CA TYR A 79 -20.87 -7.09 -0.82
C TYR A 79 -20.86 -5.93 -1.82
N GLY A 80 -19.70 -5.32 -2.08
CA GLY A 80 -19.55 -4.16 -2.97
C GLY A 80 -19.73 -2.81 -2.29
N LYS A 81 -19.91 -2.77 -0.95
CA LYS A 81 -19.98 -1.54 -0.18
C LYS A 81 -18.58 -0.95 -0.01
N LYS A 82 -18.45 0.35 -0.25
CA LYS A 82 -17.19 1.08 0.01
C LYS A 82 -16.96 1.21 1.52
N VAL A 83 -15.76 0.83 1.95
CA VAL A 83 -15.32 0.93 3.33
C VAL A 83 -13.99 1.69 3.36
N ARG A 84 -13.93 2.72 4.18
CA ARG A 84 -12.70 3.50 4.41
C ARG A 84 -11.93 2.96 5.59
N LEU A 85 -10.61 2.92 5.47
CA LEU A 85 -9.73 2.60 6.59
C LEU A 85 -9.91 3.62 7.73
N SER A 86 -10.04 4.92 7.39
CA SER A 86 -10.31 6.00 8.34
C SER A 86 -11.64 5.86 9.11
N SER A 87 -12.59 5.03 8.63
CA SER A 87 -13.81 4.73 9.38
C SER A 87 -13.56 3.93 10.68
N LEU A 88 -12.36 3.39 10.83
CA LEU A 88 -11.90 2.66 12.01
C LEU A 88 -11.05 3.51 12.96
N ALA A 89 -10.94 4.83 12.71
CA ALA A 89 -10.19 5.75 13.56
C ALA A 89 -10.62 5.65 15.03
N GLY A 90 -9.66 5.80 15.95
CA GLY A 90 -9.88 5.63 17.39
C GLY A 90 -9.78 4.19 17.89
N LYS A 91 -9.64 3.22 16.99
CA LYS A 91 -9.35 1.82 17.32
C LYS A 91 -7.87 1.52 17.09
N VAL A 92 -7.38 0.43 17.67
CA VAL A 92 -6.14 -0.20 17.20
C VAL A 92 -6.48 -1.03 15.97
N VAL A 93 -5.86 -0.73 14.84
CA VAL A 93 -6.18 -1.37 13.55
C VAL A 93 -4.98 -2.12 13.00
N LEU A 94 -5.17 -3.39 12.67
CA LEU A 94 -4.24 -4.14 11.83
C LEU A 94 -4.67 -3.99 10.38
N LEU A 95 -3.93 -3.21 9.61
CA LEU A 95 -4.04 -3.17 8.16
C LEU A 95 -3.24 -4.32 7.58
N ASP A 96 -3.91 -5.34 7.04
CA ASP A 96 -3.30 -6.58 6.56
C ASP A 96 -3.50 -6.75 5.05
N PHE A 97 -2.39 -6.94 4.33
CA PHE A 97 -2.37 -7.22 2.88
C PHE A 97 -2.14 -8.71 2.65
N TRP A 98 -3.11 -9.36 2.05
CA TRP A 98 -3.09 -10.81 1.84
C TRP A 98 -3.57 -11.21 0.44
N SER A 99 -3.56 -12.49 0.15
CA SER A 99 -4.23 -13.08 -1.03
C SER A 99 -4.73 -14.47 -0.69
N ALA A 100 -5.90 -14.81 -1.20
CA ALA A 100 -6.48 -16.16 -1.08
C ALA A 100 -5.61 -17.22 -1.77
N GLU A 101 -4.79 -16.82 -2.76
CA GLU A 101 -3.87 -17.71 -3.49
C GLU A 101 -2.59 -18.03 -2.70
N LEU A 102 -2.29 -17.33 -1.60
CA LEU A 102 -1.12 -17.61 -0.78
C LEU A 102 -1.29 -18.93 -0.02
N GLY A 103 -0.33 -19.86 -0.19
CA GLY A 103 -0.41 -21.18 0.40
C GLY A 103 -0.45 -21.23 1.93
N ASN A 104 -0.05 -20.15 2.61
CA ASN A 104 -0.09 -20.01 4.07
C ASN A 104 -1.22 -19.11 4.57
N SER A 105 -2.11 -18.61 3.71
CA SER A 105 -3.16 -17.65 4.09
C SER A 105 -4.10 -18.21 5.16
N ASN A 106 -4.47 -19.50 5.07
CA ASN A 106 -5.34 -20.16 6.05
C ASN A 106 -4.70 -20.19 7.44
N THR A 107 -3.40 -20.47 7.54
CA THR A 107 -2.68 -20.53 8.82
C THR A 107 -2.60 -19.15 9.44
N LEU A 108 -2.19 -18.14 8.67
CA LEU A 108 -2.06 -16.76 9.16
C LEU A 108 -3.41 -16.18 9.59
N ASN A 109 -4.46 -16.41 8.83
CA ASN A 109 -5.80 -15.97 9.19
C ASN A 109 -6.34 -16.70 10.42
N ALA A 110 -6.01 -17.98 10.61
CA ALA A 110 -6.37 -18.72 11.82
C ALA A 110 -5.68 -18.12 13.06
N GLU A 111 -4.37 -17.84 12.99
CA GLU A 111 -3.63 -17.16 14.06
C GLU A 111 -4.23 -15.78 14.35
N LEU A 112 -4.51 -14.99 13.32
CA LEU A 112 -5.10 -13.67 13.45
C LEU A 112 -6.50 -13.71 14.09
N LYS A 113 -7.31 -14.75 13.82
CA LYS A 113 -8.62 -14.93 14.46
C LYS A 113 -8.50 -15.15 15.99
N GLU A 114 -7.49 -15.86 16.44
CA GLU A 114 -7.27 -16.04 17.88
C GLU A 114 -6.90 -14.71 18.55
N VAL A 115 -6.06 -13.91 17.92
CA VAL A 115 -5.73 -12.56 18.40
C VAL A 115 -6.96 -11.66 18.38
N TYR A 116 -7.71 -11.65 17.29
CA TYR A 116 -8.94 -10.84 17.16
C TYR A 116 -9.95 -11.17 18.27
N LYS A 117 -10.14 -12.46 18.54
CA LYS A 117 -11.02 -12.94 19.61
C LYS A 117 -10.52 -12.57 21.01
N LYS A 118 -9.18 -12.66 21.24
CA LYS A 118 -8.54 -12.30 22.51
C LYS A 118 -8.78 -10.83 22.87
N TYR A 119 -8.80 -9.95 21.88
CA TYR A 119 -8.98 -8.51 22.08
C TYR A 119 -10.40 -7.99 21.80
N ALA A 120 -11.38 -8.88 21.59
CA ALA A 120 -12.77 -8.50 21.34
C ALA A 120 -13.38 -7.63 22.43
N ASP A 121 -13.03 -7.91 23.71
CA ASP A 121 -13.52 -7.20 24.89
C ASP A 121 -12.48 -6.24 25.49
N ALA A 122 -11.44 -5.86 24.72
CA ALA A 122 -10.41 -4.96 25.20
C ALA A 122 -10.96 -3.53 25.42
N PRO A 123 -10.43 -2.76 26.38
CA PRO A 123 -10.86 -1.38 26.65
C PRO A 123 -10.71 -0.46 25.42
N VAL A 124 -9.73 -0.73 24.55
CA VAL A 124 -9.57 -0.11 23.23
C VAL A 124 -9.90 -1.17 22.19
N ALA A 125 -10.88 -0.90 21.36
CA ALA A 125 -11.32 -1.83 20.32
C ALA A 125 -10.17 -2.15 19.35
N PHE A 126 -9.93 -3.43 19.11
CA PHE A 126 -9.05 -3.92 18.06
C PHE A 126 -9.89 -4.26 16.82
N GLU A 127 -9.39 -3.89 15.66
CA GLU A 127 -10.04 -4.19 14.38
C GLU A 127 -9.02 -4.59 13.31
N VAL A 128 -9.47 -5.33 12.32
CA VAL A 128 -8.66 -5.71 11.16
C VAL A 128 -9.28 -5.14 9.90
N TYR A 129 -8.49 -4.40 9.14
CA TYR A 129 -8.82 -3.96 7.78
C TYR A 129 -7.98 -4.77 6.81
N GLN A 130 -8.58 -5.81 6.22
CA GLN A 130 -7.85 -6.78 5.43
C GLN A 130 -8.04 -6.53 3.94
N VAL A 131 -6.93 -6.23 3.23
CA VAL A 131 -6.90 -5.91 1.79
C VAL A 131 -6.51 -7.16 1.00
N ALA A 132 -7.45 -7.70 0.24
CA ALA A 132 -7.20 -8.82 -0.65
C ALA A 132 -6.59 -8.36 -1.96
N ILE A 133 -5.41 -8.90 -2.29
CA ILE A 133 -4.64 -8.64 -3.51
C ILE A 133 -4.90 -9.74 -4.54
N ASP A 134 -6.15 -10.06 -4.70
CA ASP A 134 -6.63 -11.05 -5.66
C ASP A 134 -7.24 -10.36 -6.89
N THR A 135 -7.22 -11.01 -8.04
CA THR A 135 -7.92 -10.55 -9.25
C THR A 135 -9.26 -11.27 -9.44
N SER A 136 -9.44 -12.38 -8.75
CA SER A 136 -10.66 -13.20 -8.81
C SER A 136 -11.58 -12.89 -7.64
N LYS A 137 -12.68 -12.20 -7.91
CA LYS A 137 -13.71 -11.91 -6.89
C LYS A 137 -14.32 -13.19 -6.27
N PRO A 138 -14.67 -14.23 -7.05
CA PRO A 138 -15.21 -15.46 -6.48
C PRO A 138 -14.22 -16.15 -5.53
N LEU A 139 -12.94 -16.24 -5.90
CA LEU A 139 -11.92 -16.87 -5.08
C LEU A 139 -11.76 -16.15 -3.73
N TRP A 140 -11.63 -14.81 -3.77
CA TRP A 140 -11.57 -13.99 -2.57
C TRP A 140 -12.79 -14.19 -1.66
N ILE A 141 -14.02 -14.09 -2.22
CA ILE A 141 -15.26 -14.26 -1.43
C ILE A 141 -15.32 -15.66 -0.82
N SER A 142 -15.03 -16.72 -1.58
CA SER A 142 -14.99 -18.08 -1.07
C SER A 142 -14.02 -18.22 0.10
N ALA A 143 -12.81 -17.68 -0.04
CA ALA A 143 -11.81 -17.73 1.01
C ALA A 143 -12.27 -17.00 2.30
N VAL A 144 -12.89 -15.82 2.18
CA VAL A 144 -13.45 -15.08 3.32
C VAL A 144 -14.53 -15.89 4.02
N GLN A 145 -15.43 -16.51 3.24
CA GLN A 145 -16.57 -17.29 3.78
C GLN A 145 -16.11 -18.62 4.38
N GLU A 146 -15.29 -19.39 3.70
CA GLU A 146 -14.79 -20.69 4.16
C GLU A 146 -13.94 -20.57 5.43
N GLN A 147 -13.11 -19.51 5.48
CA GLN A 147 -12.31 -19.22 6.68
C GLN A 147 -13.11 -18.51 7.76
N GLN A 148 -14.36 -18.08 7.50
CA GLN A 148 -15.21 -17.37 8.46
C GLN A 148 -14.49 -16.17 9.08
N LEU A 149 -13.92 -15.28 8.22
CA LEU A 149 -13.18 -14.12 8.69
C LEU A 149 -14.14 -13.10 9.31
N PRO A 150 -13.95 -12.71 10.60
CA PRO A 150 -14.92 -11.89 11.34
C PRO A 150 -14.77 -10.39 11.10
N TRP A 151 -13.73 -9.98 10.37
CA TRP A 151 -13.36 -8.57 10.16
C TRP A 151 -13.69 -8.07 8.77
N VAL A 152 -13.38 -6.79 8.54
CA VAL A 152 -13.55 -6.13 7.24
C VAL A 152 -12.53 -6.67 6.23
N SER A 153 -13.01 -7.34 5.18
CA SER A 153 -12.19 -7.74 4.04
C SER A 153 -12.61 -6.96 2.80
N VAL A 154 -11.65 -6.30 2.15
CA VAL A 154 -11.86 -5.39 1.02
C VAL A 154 -10.91 -5.69 -0.13
N SER A 155 -11.27 -5.27 -1.36
CA SER A 155 -10.42 -5.43 -2.54
C SER A 155 -10.79 -4.41 -3.64
N ASP A 156 -9.82 -4.08 -4.50
CA ASP A 156 -10.05 -3.41 -5.79
C ASP A 156 -9.97 -4.39 -6.98
N LEU A 157 -9.67 -5.66 -6.71
CA LEU A 157 -9.52 -6.75 -7.68
C LEU A 157 -8.45 -6.49 -8.74
N ARG A 158 -7.46 -5.65 -8.43
CA ARG A 158 -6.36 -5.30 -9.33
C ARG A 158 -5.11 -6.14 -9.14
N GLY A 159 -5.09 -7.04 -8.18
CA GLY A 159 -3.93 -7.86 -7.88
C GLY A 159 -2.70 -6.99 -7.59
N ARG A 160 -1.58 -7.32 -8.18
CA ARG A 160 -0.32 -6.58 -8.03
C ARG A 160 -0.35 -5.14 -8.57
N ALA A 161 -1.36 -4.78 -9.37
CA ALA A 161 -1.56 -3.41 -9.86
C ALA A 161 -2.42 -2.56 -8.90
N SER A 162 -2.78 -3.06 -7.73
CA SER A 162 -3.50 -2.31 -6.71
C SER A 162 -2.70 -1.10 -6.24
N SER A 163 -3.34 0.08 -6.25
CA SER A 163 -2.71 1.31 -5.77
C SER A 163 -2.42 1.27 -4.26
N SER A 164 -3.16 0.46 -3.50
CA SER A 164 -2.93 0.29 -2.07
C SER A 164 -1.55 -0.28 -1.74
N LEU A 165 -1.00 -1.15 -2.60
CA LEU A 165 0.37 -1.67 -2.45
C LEU A 165 1.41 -0.55 -2.60
N GLY A 166 1.21 0.34 -3.57
CA GLY A 166 2.11 1.49 -3.78
C GLY A 166 2.07 2.49 -2.62
N LEU A 167 0.86 2.82 -2.13
CA LEU A 167 0.65 3.73 -1.01
C LEU A 167 1.39 3.30 0.27
N TYR A 168 1.39 1.99 0.56
CA TYR A 168 2.02 1.42 1.74
C TYR A 168 3.40 0.82 1.48
N ASN A 169 3.95 1.01 0.26
CA ASN A 169 5.24 0.44 -0.17
C ASN A 169 5.34 -1.07 0.11
N VAL A 170 4.27 -1.81 -0.21
CA VAL A 170 4.22 -3.27 -0.04
C VAL A 170 4.85 -3.95 -1.24
N GLN A 171 6.02 -4.56 -1.05
CA GLN A 171 6.79 -5.24 -2.10
C GLN A 171 6.46 -6.73 -2.22
N LYS A 172 6.07 -7.34 -1.11
CA LYS A 172 5.76 -8.78 -1.01
C LYS A 172 4.54 -9.02 -0.14
N LEU A 173 3.88 -10.15 -0.31
CA LEU A 173 2.77 -10.61 0.51
C LEU A 173 3.19 -11.85 1.31
N PRO A 174 2.60 -12.05 2.48
CA PRO A 174 1.76 -11.12 3.20
C PRO A 174 2.54 -9.93 3.76
N ALA A 175 1.86 -8.84 4.08
CA ALA A 175 2.44 -7.68 4.77
C ALA A 175 1.36 -7.04 5.64
N ASN A 176 1.73 -6.53 6.80
CA ASN A 176 0.77 -5.81 7.64
C ASN A 176 1.39 -4.60 8.34
N PHE A 177 0.52 -3.72 8.82
CA PHE A 177 0.85 -2.52 9.57
C PHE A 177 -0.09 -2.42 10.76
N LEU A 178 0.47 -2.21 11.95
CA LEU A 178 -0.31 -1.93 13.15
C LEU A 178 -0.45 -0.42 13.31
N ILE A 179 -1.67 0.07 13.38
CA ILE A 179 -2.03 1.47 13.53
C ILE A 179 -2.63 1.64 14.93
N ASP A 180 -2.11 2.56 15.73
CA ASP A 180 -2.65 2.86 17.04
C ASP A 180 -3.94 3.71 16.96
N LYS A 181 -4.59 3.93 18.10
CA LYS A 181 -5.83 4.71 18.18
C LYS A 181 -5.64 6.20 17.84
N GLU A 182 -4.43 6.71 17.92
CA GLU A 182 -4.03 8.06 17.52
C GLU A 182 -3.75 8.16 16.02
N GLY A 183 -3.71 7.02 15.29
CA GLY A 183 -3.47 6.97 13.86
C GLY A 183 -1.99 6.88 13.47
N ASN A 184 -1.09 6.52 14.38
CA ASN A 184 0.31 6.31 14.04
C ASN A 184 0.55 4.85 13.65
N ILE A 185 1.40 4.62 12.65
CA ILE A 185 1.89 3.28 12.33
C ILE A 185 2.96 2.93 13.36
N VAL A 186 2.66 1.99 14.25
CA VAL A 186 3.52 1.59 15.36
C VAL A 186 4.20 0.24 15.14
N GLY A 187 3.82 -0.50 14.09
CA GLY A 187 4.43 -1.77 13.76
C GLY A 187 4.23 -2.16 12.30
N LYS A 188 5.11 -3.04 11.81
CA LYS A 188 5.06 -3.60 10.45
C LYS A 188 5.48 -5.05 10.46
N ASP A 189 4.86 -5.86 9.58
CA ASP A 189 5.15 -7.29 9.38
C ASP A 189 5.12 -8.09 10.70
N ILE A 190 4.08 -7.86 11.51
CA ILE A 190 3.86 -8.47 12.81
C ILE A 190 3.03 -9.75 12.63
N TYR A 191 3.59 -10.91 13.00
CA TYR A 191 2.95 -12.22 12.87
C TYR A 191 3.22 -13.09 14.10
N GLY A 192 2.36 -14.09 14.33
CA GLY A 192 2.51 -15.06 15.40
C GLY A 192 2.60 -14.38 16.77
N LYS A 193 3.59 -14.77 17.57
CA LYS A 193 3.77 -14.24 18.94
C LYS A 193 4.03 -12.74 19.02
N SER A 194 4.50 -12.11 17.93
CA SER A 194 4.73 -10.67 17.90
C SER A 194 3.45 -9.86 17.75
N LEU A 195 2.35 -10.52 17.38
CA LEU A 195 1.02 -9.92 17.28
C LEU A 195 0.24 -9.98 18.60
N GLU A 196 0.68 -10.82 19.55
CA GLU A 196 0.09 -11.00 20.88
C GLU A 196 0.49 -9.90 21.87
#